data_a7fc1a2304df2ffc3139fab9de2623dc
#
_entry.id   a7fc1a2304df2ffc3139fab9de2623dc
#
_cell.length_a   1.000
_cell.length_b   1.000
_cell.length_c   1.000
_cell.angle_alpha   90.00
_cell.angle_beta   90.00
_cell.angle_gamma   90.00
#
_symmetry.space_group_name_H-M   'P 1'
#
loop_
_entity.id
_entity.type
_entity.pdbx_description
1 polymer ?
#
loop_
_entity_poly.entity_id
_entity_poly.type
_entity_poly.pdbx_seq_one_letter_code
_entity_poly.pdbx_strand_id
1 'polypeptide(L)'
;MHKLNFLWLPGWSYQPDMYNLVISDIDKALGKQNHMPVDFSKCQHALDISRITSSCITSAPQKTVVVGWSLGAMAAQASINEKSDHIALLFLISSSPAFIRNSLFTSQVEERQLRSLEKRVIKDPLRAVIDFRNSIRSKRTTEISVTSDDIPIRWGKESLLAGLDFLASYQIDLSVSKAVNIPVSILHGEEDFICPPNGALELAKIYRKSNLSILRRIGHDIPLIEPKGLASRIIEAILSRHLI
;
A
#
# COMPACT_ATOMS: atom_id res chain seq x y z
N MET A 1 28.36 5.42 -2.36
CA MET A 1 27.19 4.53 -2.24
C MET A 1 26.31 4.66 -3.47
N HIS A 2 25.83 3.54 -4.03
CA HIS A 2 24.88 3.59 -5.13
C HIS A 2 23.52 4.03 -4.58
N LYS A 3 22.88 5.01 -5.26
CA LYS A 3 21.54 5.46 -4.89
C LYS A 3 20.51 4.37 -5.20
N LEU A 4 19.59 4.14 -4.27
CA LEU A 4 18.40 3.34 -4.51
C LEU A 4 17.31 4.20 -5.18
N ASN A 5 16.43 3.52 -5.88
CA ASN A 5 15.22 4.11 -6.43
C ASN A 5 14.03 3.62 -5.60
N PHE A 6 13.12 4.51 -5.23
CA PHE A 6 11.93 4.19 -4.47
C PHE A 6 10.69 4.53 -5.29
N LEU A 7 9.78 3.58 -5.45
CA LEU A 7 8.48 3.78 -6.04
C LEU A 7 7.43 3.79 -4.93
N TRP A 8 6.68 4.89 -4.80
CA TRP A 8 5.74 5.10 -3.69
C TRP A 8 4.31 5.05 -4.18
N LEU A 9 3.52 4.06 -3.72
CA LEU A 9 2.14 3.84 -4.11
C LEU A 9 1.21 4.05 -2.89
N PRO A 10 0.40 5.14 -2.88
CA PRO A 10 -0.45 5.48 -1.76
C PRO A 10 -1.70 4.59 -1.69
N GLY A 11 -2.38 4.64 -0.53
CA GLY A 11 -3.69 4.02 -0.33
C GLY A 11 -4.82 4.83 -0.98
N TRP A 12 -6.02 4.25 -0.97
CA TRP A 12 -7.23 4.88 -1.48
C TRP A 12 -7.48 6.24 -0.81
N SER A 13 -7.82 7.24 -1.61
CA SER A 13 -8.06 8.64 -1.22
C SER A 13 -6.82 9.44 -0.76
N TYR A 14 -5.63 8.87 -0.80
CA TYR A 14 -4.39 9.55 -0.41
C TYR A 14 -3.50 9.84 -1.62
N GLN A 15 -2.65 10.87 -1.49
CA GLN A 15 -1.60 11.22 -2.44
C GLN A 15 -0.24 10.73 -1.94
N PRO A 16 0.76 10.66 -2.83
CA PRO A 16 2.10 10.22 -2.46
C PRO A 16 2.81 11.14 -1.45
N ASP A 17 2.40 12.40 -1.32
CA ASP A 17 2.94 13.35 -0.33
C ASP A 17 2.72 12.90 1.13
N MET A 18 1.82 11.96 1.38
CA MET A 18 1.69 11.28 2.66
C MET A 18 2.97 10.60 3.14
N TYR A 19 3.87 10.27 2.24
CA TYR A 19 5.16 9.63 2.56
C TYR A 19 6.29 10.63 2.84
N ASN A 20 6.08 11.95 2.78
CA ASN A 20 7.13 12.95 2.89
C ASN A 20 7.97 12.82 4.16
N LEU A 21 7.38 12.49 5.32
CA LEU A 21 8.10 12.26 6.57
C LEU A 21 8.96 10.99 6.49
N VAL A 22 8.42 9.91 5.93
CA VAL A 22 9.14 8.64 5.72
C VAL A 22 10.33 8.85 4.79
N ILE A 23 10.12 9.54 3.67
CA ILE A 23 11.13 9.90 2.68
C ILE A 23 12.25 10.73 3.34
N SER A 24 11.87 11.75 4.11
CA SER A 24 12.84 12.60 4.82
C SER A 24 13.72 11.80 5.77
N ASP A 25 13.16 10.85 6.51
CA ASP A 25 13.94 10.06 7.47
C ASP A 25 14.81 9.00 6.77
N ILE A 26 14.38 8.44 5.64
CA ILE A 26 15.22 7.57 4.79
C ILE A 26 16.39 8.36 4.22
N ASP A 27 16.15 9.55 3.67
CA ASP A 27 17.20 10.41 3.10
C ASP A 27 18.22 10.88 4.16
N LYS A 28 17.77 11.11 5.41
CA LYS A 28 18.70 11.42 6.52
C LYS A 28 19.59 10.23 6.88
N ALA A 29 19.06 9.03 6.84
CA ALA A 29 19.78 7.84 7.27
C ALA A 29 20.72 7.28 6.18
N LEU A 30 20.26 7.26 4.92
CA LEU A 30 20.95 6.63 3.79
C LEU A 30 21.61 7.62 2.82
N GLY A 31 21.49 8.93 3.08
CA GLY A 31 21.80 9.97 2.11
C GLY A 31 20.67 10.11 1.08
N LYS A 32 20.74 11.17 0.26
CA LYS A 32 19.68 11.49 -0.75
C LYS A 32 19.46 10.36 -1.74
N GLN A 33 18.25 9.80 -1.77
CA GLN A 33 17.82 8.74 -2.67
C GLN A 33 16.96 9.30 -3.83
N ASN A 34 16.59 8.44 -4.79
CA ASN A 34 15.67 8.79 -5.87
C ASN A 34 14.26 8.35 -5.49
N HIS A 35 13.30 9.27 -5.49
CA HIS A 35 11.91 8.98 -5.12
C HIS A 35 10.98 9.23 -6.29
N MET A 36 10.17 8.22 -6.64
CA MET A 36 9.21 8.22 -7.73
C MET A 36 7.80 8.05 -7.14
N PRO A 37 7.05 9.14 -6.93
CA PRO A 37 5.69 9.07 -6.43
C PRO A 37 4.70 8.65 -7.52
N VAL A 38 3.75 7.77 -7.19
CA VAL A 38 2.64 7.39 -8.06
C VAL A 38 1.37 8.07 -7.59
N ASP A 39 0.71 8.80 -8.48
CA ASP A 39 -0.53 9.52 -8.16
C ASP A 39 -1.72 8.88 -8.90
N PHE A 40 -2.69 8.40 -8.13
CA PHE A 40 -3.93 7.81 -8.65
C PHE A 40 -5.11 8.79 -8.70
N SER A 41 -4.91 10.05 -8.30
CA SER A 41 -6.01 11.04 -8.19
C SER A 41 -6.66 11.41 -9.53
N LYS A 42 -6.05 11.04 -10.65
CA LYS A 42 -6.56 11.28 -12.01
C LYS A 42 -7.11 10.03 -12.69
N CYS A 43 -7.10 8.88 -12.03
CA CYS A 43 -7.66 7.65 -12.57
C CYS A 43 -9.18 7.79 -12.70
N GLN A 44 -9.74 7.35 -13.83
CA GLN A 44 -11.17 7.36 -14.09
C GLN A 44 -11.78 5.95 -14.07
N HIS A 45 -10.93 4.93 -14.26
CA HIS A 45 -11.31 3.54 -14.28
C HIS A 45 -10.32 2.68 -13.48
N ALA A 46 -10.77 1.53 -12.98
CA ALA A 46 -9.91 0.55 -12.30
C ALA A 46 -8.66 0.18 -13.12
N LEU A 47 -8.81 0.05 -14.43
CA LEU A 47 -7.70 -0.25 -15.35
C LEU A 47 -6.63 0.83 -15.40
N ASP A 48 -6.94 2.08 -15.10
CA ASP A 48 -5.94 3.16 -15.07
C ASP A 48 -4.95 2.94 -13.92
N ILE A 49 -5.44 2.49 -12.76
CA ILE A 49 -4.60 2.14 -11.60
C ILE A 49 -3.61 1.04 -11.98
N SER A 50 -4.12 -0.03 -12.61
CA SER A 50 -3.28 -1.15 -13.08
C SER A 50 -2.26 -0.70 -14.12
N ARG A 51 -2.68 0.10 -15.12
CA ARG A 51 -1.80 0.59 -16.20
C ARG A 51 -0.71 1.51 -15.67
N ILE A 52 -1.07 2.49 -14.84
CA ILE A 52 -0.11 3.43 -14.25
C ILE A 52 0.90 2.65 -13.41
N THR A 53 0.44 1.76 -12.53
CA THR A 53 1.33 0.98 -11.67
C THR A 53 2.25 0.07 -12.48
N SER A 54 1.69 -0.67 -13.44
CA SER A 54 2.46 -1.55 -14.32
C SER A 54 3.50 -0.78 -15.15
N SER A 55 3.12 0.38 -15.69
CA SER A 55 4.06 1.25 -16.41
C SER A 55 5.19 1.74 -15.51
N CYS A 56 4.87 2.22 -14.30
CA CYS A 56 5.86 2.67 -13.34
C CYS A 56 6.82 1.55 -12.90
N ILE A 57 6.29 0.35 -12.66
CA ILE A 57 7.11 -0.82 -12.29
C ILE A 57 7.98 -1.24 -13.47
N THR A 58 7.44 -1.35 -14.69
CA THR A 58 8.19 -1.79 -15.88
C THR A 58 9.31 -0.81 -16.25
N SER A 59 9.07 0.50 -16.09
CA SER A 59 10.06 1.55 -16.39
C SER A 59 10.99 1.89 -15.23
N ALA A 60 10.77 1.28 -14.07
CA ALA A 60 11.58 1.56 -12.89
C ALA A 60 13.05 1.16 -13.12
N PRO A 61 14.02 1.97 -12.67
CA PRO A 61 15.44 1.63 -12.77
C PRO A 61 15.80 0.37 -11.97
N GLN A 62 16.99 -0.16 -12.25
CA GLN A 62 17.56 -1.27 -11.45
C GLN A 62 17.65 -0.89 -9.96
N LYS A 63 17.54 -1.88 -9.09
CA LYS A 63 17.55 -1.71 -7.64
C LYS A 63 16.44 -0.80 -7.12
N THR A 64 15.23 -0.93 -7.67
CA THR A 64 14.05 -0.20 -7.16
C THR A 64 13.43 -0.92 -5.96
N VAL A 65 13.16 -0.16 -4.91
CA VAL A 65 12.34 -0.53 -3.76
C VAL A 65 10.92 -0.05 -4.02
N VAL A 66 9.97 -0.96 -4.13
CA VAL A 66 8.55 -0.64 -4.31
C VAL A 66 7.87 -0.63 -2.95
N VAL A 67 7.35 0.52 -2.53
CA VAL A 67 6.63 0.69 -1.27
C VAL A 67 5.17 0.99 -1.57
N GLY A 68 4.28 0.08 -1.18
CA GLY A 68 2.85 0.23 -1.37
C GLY A 68 2.08 0.13 -0.06
N TRP A 69 1.05 0.96 0.10
CA TRP A 69 0.12 0.90 1.21
C TRP A 69 -1.30 0.64 0.72
N SER A 70 -1.99 -0.37 1.32
CA SER A 70 -3.40 -0.65 1.05
C SER A 70 -3.65 -0.86 -0.47
N LEU A 71 -4.49 -0.04 -1.11
CA LEU A 71 -4.72 -0.04 -2.56
C LEU A 71 -3.40 -0.03 -3.34
N GLY A 72 -2.44 0.83 -2.96
CA GLY A 72 -1.15 0.91 -3.64
C GLY A 72 -0.32 -0.37 -3.50
N ALA A 73 -0.40 -1.06 -2.37
CA ALA A 73 0.25 -2.36 -2.18
C ALA A 73 -0.39 -3.45 -3.03
N MET A 74 -1.73 -3.45 -3.16
CA MET A 74 -2.46 -4.37 -4.02
C MET A 74 -2.18 -4.09 -5.50
N ALA A 75 -2.11 -2.81 -5.89
CA ALA A 75 -1.73 -2.41 -7.25
C ALA A 75 -0.30 -2.85 -7.60
N ALA A 76 0.65 -2.71 -6.66
CA ALA A 76 2.00 -3.23 -6.84
C ALA A 76 2.01 -4.75 -7.06
N GLN A 77 1.31 -5.51 -6.22
CA GLN A 77 1.21 -6.97 -6.35
C GLN A 77 0.59 -7.40 -7.69
N ALA A 78 -0.46 -6.70 -8.15
CA ALA A 78 -1.10 -6.96 -9.44
C ALA A 78 -0.20 -6.66 -10.64
N SER A 79 0.85 -5.85 -10.45
CA SER A 79 1.74 -5.37 -11.52
C SER A 79 3.10 -6.06 -11.55
N ILE A 80 3.48 -6.79 -10.49
CA ILE A 80 4.70 -7.60 -10.46
C ILE A 80 4.51 -8.84 -11.35
N ASN A 81 5.52 -9.12 -12.17
CA ASN A 81 5.54 -10.26 -13.07
C ASN A 81 6.99 -10.80 -13.25
N GLU A 82 7.19 -11.79 -14.10
CA GLU A 82 8.49 -12.42 -14.36
C GLU A 82 9.57 -11.45 -14.86
N LYS A 83 9.17 -10.28 -15.42
CA LYS A 83 10.10 -9.25 -15.92
C LYS A 83 10.47 -8.22 -14.83
N SER A 84 10.09 -8.44 -13.59
CA SER A 84 10.30 -7.49 -12.49
C SER A 84 11.60 -7.73 -11.71
N ASP A 85 12.62 -8.39 -12.31
CA ASP A 85 13.90 -8.70 -11.68
C ASP A 85 14.71 -7.47 -11.24
N HIS A 86 14.41 -6.30 -11.81
CA HIS A 86 15.02 -5.02 -11.43
C HIS A 86 14.48 -4.49 -10.09
N ILE A 87 13.40 -5.05 -9.57
CA ILE A 87 12.86 -4.71 -8.26
C ILE A 87 13.65 -5.41 -7.17
N ALA A 88 14.33 -4.63 -6.35
CA ALA A 88 15.19 -5.14 -5.28
C ALA A 88 14.42 -5.55 -4.02
N LEU A 89 13.28 -4.90 -3.76
CA LEU A 89 12.44 -5.14 -2.60
C LEU A 89 11.00 -4.70 -2.89
N LEU A 90 10.03 -5.54 -2.53
CA LEU A 90 8.62 -5.19 -2.45
C LEU A 90 8.22 -5.02 -0.98
N PHE A 91 7.87 -3.80 -0.57
CA PHE A 91 7.47 -3.47 0.78
C PHE A 91 5.96 -3.20 0.83
N LEU A 92 5.20 -4.16 1.38
CA LEU A 92 3.73 -4.17 1.41
C LEU A 92 3.23 -3.74 2.79
N ILE A 93 2.43 -2.69 2.85
CA ILE A 93 1.88 -2.14 4.09
C ILE A 93 0.36 -2.31 4.09
N SER A 94 -0.21 -2.92 5.13
CA SER A 94 -1.65 -3.10 5.32
C SER A 94 -2.34 -3.65 4.07
N SER A 95 -1.89 -4.79 3.58
CA SER A 95 -2.33 -5.41 2.33
C SER A 95 -2.79 -6.85 2.50
N SER A 96 -3.44 -7.39 1.48
CA SER A 96 -3.97 -8.75 1.44
C SER A 96 -3.88 -9.33 0.01
N PRO A 97 -4.04 -10.65 -0.17
CA PRO A 97 -4.02 -11.28 -1.49
C PRO A 97 -5.28 -11.02 -2.34
N ALA A 98 -6.37 -10.62 -1.69
CA ALA A 98 -7.58 -10.12 -2.31
C ALA A 98 -8.20 -9.11 -1.35
N PHE A 99 -8.92 -8.10 -1.85
CA PHE A 99 -9.61 -7.17 -0.97
C PHE A 99 -10.97 -7.74 -0.54
N ILE A 100 -11.71 -8.32 -1.47
CA ILE A 100 -13.01 -8.93 -1.22
C ILE A 100 -12.85 -10.42 -0.91
N ARG A 101 -13.58 -10.88 0.09
CA ARG A 101 -13.70 -12.29 0.45
C ARG A 101 -14.19 -13.13 -0.74
N ASN A 102 -13.54 -14.27 -0.94
CA ASN A 102 -13.91 -15.24 -1.97
C ASN A 102 -13.60 -16.68 -1.51
N SER A 103 -13.73 -17.65 -2.40
CA SER A 103 -13.51 -19.08 -2.08
C SER A 103 -12.05 -19.42 -1.71
N LEU A 104 -11.07 -18.64 -2.20
CA LEU A 104 -9.63 -18.85 -1.92
C LEU A 104 -9.18 -18.07 -0.69
N PHE A 105 -9.74 -16.89 -0.48
CA PHE A 105 -9.36 -15.95 0.57
C PHE A 105 -10.60 -15.58 1.39
N THR A 106 -10.75 -16.21 2.55
CA THR A 106 -11.99 -16.15 3.36
C THR A 106 -11.95 -15.11 4.47
N SER A 107 -10.78 -14.54 4.76
CA SER A 107 -10.57 -13.60 5.87
C SER A 107 -10.69 -12.12 5.49
N GLN A 108 -11.04 -11.82 4.25
CA GLN A 108 -11.09 -10.47 3.70
C GLN A 108 -12.44 -9.78 3.96
N VAL A 109 -12.57 -8.58 3.40
CA VAL A 109 -13.73 -7.71 3.54
C VAL A 109 -14.95 -8.31 2.82
N GLU A 110 -16.12 -8.16 3.41
CA GLU A 110 -17.39 -8.52 2.76
C GLU A 110 -17.72 -7.51 1.65
N GLU A 111 -18.14 -7.99 0.49
CA GLU A 111 -18.48 -7.16 -0.66
C GLU A 111 -19.49 -6.05 -0.31
N ARG A 112 -20.44 -6.34 0.58
CA ARG A 112 -21.43 -5.37 1.05
C ARG A 112 -20.83 -4.12 1.71
N GLN A 113 -19.66 -4.24 2.35
CA GLN A 113 -18.97 -3.11 3.00
C GLN A 113 -18.40 -2.18 1.94
N LEU A 114 -17.76 -2.73 0.89
CA LEU A 114 -17.26 -1.96 -0.24
C LEU A 114 -18.40 -1.26 -0.99
N ARG A 115 -19.49 -1.98 -1.31
CA ARG A 115 -20.68 -1.41 -1.95
C ARG A 115 -21.32 -0.30 -1.10
N SER A 116 -21.26 -0.40 0.23
CA SER A 116 -21.75 0.66 1.12
C SER A 116 -20.89 1.92 1.01
N LEU A 117 -19.56 1.76 0.93
CA LEU A 117 -18.65 2.88 0.72
C LEU A 117 -18.85 3.53 -0.65
N GLU A 118 -19.01 2.73 -1.70
CA GLU A 118 -19.32 3.18 -3.07
C GLU A 118 -20.57 4.07 -3.11
N LYS A 119 -21.67 3.61 -2.50
CA LYS A 119 -22.91 4.40 -2.41
C LYS A 119 -22.71 5.73 -1.68
N ARG A 120 -21.86 5.76 -0.63
CA ARG A 120 -21.52 7.00 0.08
C ARG A 120 -20.71 7.94 -0.80
N VAL A 121 -19.73 7.42 -1.56
CA VAL A 121 -18.95 8.21 -2.52
C VAL A 121 -19.85 8.80 -3.62
N ILE A 122 -20.81 8.01 -4.15
CA ILE A 122 -21.77 8.50 -5.16
C ILE A 122 -22.58 9.68 -4.61
N LYS A 123 -23.03 9.60 -3.34
CA LYS A 123 -23.88 10.58 -2.70
C LYS A 123 -23.13 11.84 -2.27
N ASP A 124 -21.98 11.68 -1.59
CA ASP A 124 -21.16 12.76 -1.06
C ASP A 124 -19.70 12.31 -0.96
N PRO A 125 -18.89 12.54 -2.01
CA PRO A 125 -17.50 12.05 -2.08
C PRO A 125 -16.63 12.56 -0.92
N LEU A 126 -16.76 13.85 -0.57
CA LEU A 126 -15.96 14.46 0.47
C LEU A 126 -16.26 13.84 1.83
N ARG A 127 -17.54 13.75 2.18
CA ARG A 127 -17.98 13.14 3.44
C ARG A 127 -17.59 11.67 3.52
N ALA A 128 -17.72 10.92 2.42
CA ALA A 128 -17.33 9.51 2.35
C ALA A 128 -15.84 9.31 2.65
N VAL A 129 -14.96 10.19 2.11
CA VAL A 129 -13.52 10.13 2.38
C VAL A 129 -13.20 10.50 3.82
N ILE A 130 -13.82 11.54 4.37
CA ILE A 130 -13.61 11.92 5.78
C ILE A 130 -14.02 10.78 6.71
N ASP A 131 -15.21 10.20 6.51
CA ASP A 131 -15.69 9.09 7.33
C ASP A 131 -14.79 7.85 7.19
N PHE A 132 -14.32 7.54 5.98
CA PHE A 132 -13.36 6.45 5.76
C PHE A 132 -12.04 6.72 6.49
N ARG A 133 -11.44 7.89 6.31
CA ARG A 133 -10.18 8.27 6.98
C ARG A 133 -10.28 8.23 8.49
N ASN A 134 -11.45 8.53 9.05
CA ASN A 134 -11.71 8.35 10.49
C ASN A 134 -11.82 6.88 10.88
N SER A 135 -12.40 6.03 10.02
CA SER A 135 -12.59 4.60 10.31
C SER A 135 -11.30 3.78 10.27
N ILE A 136 -10.27 4.23 9.56
CA ILE A 136 -8.97 3.53 9.48
C ILE A 136 -8.09 3.74 10.73
N ARG A 137 -8.47 4.68 11.60
CA ARG A 137 -7.68 5.08 12.77
C ARG A 137 -7.76 4.02 13.86
N SER A 138 -6.61 3.66 14.41
CA SER A 138 -6.53 2.82 15.60
C SER A 138 -6.79 3.61 16.88
N LYS A 139 -6.99 2.92 18.00
CA LYS A 139 -7.09 3.57 19.32
C LYS A 139 -5.84 4.42 19.64
N ARG A 140 -4.66 3.97 19.21
CA ARG A 140 -3.41 4.71 19.40
C ARG A 140 -3.40 6.04 18.62
N THR A 141 -4.05 6.11 17.46
CA THR A 141 -4.15 7.34 16.67
C THR A 141 -4.92 8.42 17.39
N THR A 142 -5.93 8.06 18.19
CA THR A 142 -6.70 9.05 18.97
C THR A 142 -5.89 9.66 20.12
N GLU A 143 -4.81 9.02 20.53
CA GLU A 143 -3.87 9.52 21.56
C GLU A 143 -2.80 10.45 20.97
N ILE A 144 -2.55 10.37 19.65
CA ILE A 144 -1.55 11.18 18.92
C ILE A 144 -2.30 12.21 18.07
N SER A 145 -2.06 13.49 18.29
CA SER A 145 -2.76 14.63 17.62
C SER A 145 -2.49 14.78 16.12
N VAL A 146 -2.12 13.74 15.39
CA VAL A 146 -2.02 13.81 13.93
C VAL A 146 -3.42 13.63 13.36
N THR A 147 -4.01 14.72 12.90
CA THR A 147 -5.31 14.68 12.25
C THR A 147 -5.14 14.29 10.78
N SER A 148 -5.86 13.27 10.35
CA SER A 148 -5.98 12.92 8.91
C SER A 148 -6.58 14.07 8.10
N ASP A 149 -7.11 15.08 8.75
CA ASP A 149 -7.71 16.28 8.19
C ASP A 149 -6.66 17.23 7.58
N ASP A 150 -5.38 17.11 8.01
CA ASP A 150 -4.28 17.92 7.48
C ASP A 150 -3.79 17.43 6.10
N ILE A 151 -4.22 16.24 5.64
CA ILE A 151 -3.86 15.73 4.32
C ILE A 151 -4.95 16.10 3.32
N PRO A 152 -4.68 16.97 2.33
CA PRO A 152 -5.67 17.40 1.36
C PRO A 152 -6.34 16.24 0.64
N ILE A 153 -7.66 16.30 0.43
CA ILE A 153 -8.40 15.37 -0.41
C ILE A 153 -8.35 15.91 -1.83
N ARG A 154 -7.58 15.25 -2.71
CA ARG A 154 -7.40 15.66 -4.11
C ARG A 154 -8.05 14.71 -5.11
N TRP A 155 -8.59 13.60 -4.63
CA TRP A 155 -9.29 12.63 -5.47
C TRP A 155 -10.70 13.14 -5.77
N GLY A 156 -11.05 13.23 -7.06
CA GLY A 156 -12.41 13.47 -7.51
C GLY A 156 -13.29 12.22 -7.34
N LYS A 157 -14.58 12.37 -7.57
CA LYS A 157 -15.56 11.28 -7.47
C LYS A 157 -15.19 10.09 -8.35
N GLU A 158 -14.80 10.37 -9.59
CA GLU A 158 -14.42 9.35 -10.59
C GLU A 158 -13.21 8.54 -10.11
N SER A 159 -12.18 9.22 -9.60
CA SER A 159 -10.97 8.55 -9.10
C SER A 159 -11.25 7.71 -7.85
N LEU A 160 -12.11 8.21 -6.96
CA LEU A 160 -12.54 7.46 -5.77
C LEU A 160 -13.28 6.18 -6.17
N LEU A 161 -14.21 6.26 -7.13
CA LEU A 161 -14.94 5.10 -7.64
C LEU A 161 -13.99 4.14 -8.39
N ALA A 162 -13.09 4.64 -9.24
CA ALA A 162 -12.07 3.83 -9.90
C ALA A 162 -11.22 3.03 -8.91
N GLY A 163 -10.87 3.64 -7.77
CA GLY A 163 -10.14 2.96 -6.70
C GLY A 163 -10.96 1.84 -6.04
N LEU A 164 -12.26 2.06 -5.80
CA LEU A 164 -13.16 1.04 -5.23
C LEU A 164 -13.40 -0.10 -6.22
N ASP A 165 -13.57 0.20 -7.52
CA ASP A 165 -13.71 -0.81 -8.57
C ASP A 165 -12.45 -1.66 -8.70
N PHE A 166 -11.25 -1.03 -8.60
CA PHE A 166 -9.99 -1.77 -8.55
C PHE A 166 -9.96 -2.73 -7.35
N LEU A 167 -10.29 -2.26 -6.16
CA LEU A 167 -10.32 -3.09 -4.95
C LEU A 167 -11.36 -4.23 -5.07
N ALA A 168 -12.52 -3.96 -5.67
CA ALA A 168 -13.57 -4.97 -5.89
C ALA A 168 -13.10 -6.14 -6.76
N SER A 169 -12.30 -5.84 -7.77
CA SER A 169 -11.81 -6.83 -8.75
C SER A 169 -10.43 -7.41 -8.42
N TYR A 170 -9.72 -6.81 -7.46
CA TYR A 170 -8.36 -7.22 -7.14
C TYR A 170 -8.30 -8.60 -6.50
N GLN A 171 -7.52 -9.46 -7.09
CA GLN A 171 -7.04 -10.71 -6.54
C GLN A 171 -5.63 -10.99 -7.06
N ILE A 172 -4.75 -11.44 -6.16
CA ILE A 172 -3.37 -11.80 -6.52
C ILE A 172 -3.35 -13.00 -7.50
N ASP A 173 -2.50 -12.91 -8.51
CA ASP A 173 -2.21 -14.08 -9.35
C ASP A 173 -1.21 -15.00 -8.61
N LEU A 174 -1.70 -16.14 -8.14
CA LEU A 174 -0.91 -17.09 -7.38
C LEU A 174 0.20 -17.74 -8.21
N SER A 175 0.05 -17.87 -9.53
CA SER A 175 1.06 -18.44 -10.40
C SER A 175 2.25 -17.49 -10.52
N VAL A 176 2.00 -16.23 -10.78
CA VAL A 176 3.01 -15.17 -10.87
C VAL A 176 3.69 -14.96 -9.51
N SER A 177 2.90 -14.77 -8.44
CA SER A 177 3.45 -14.42 -7.11
C SER A 177 4.35 -15.50 -6.52
N LYS A 178 4.08 -16.77 -6.82
CA LYS A 178 4.95 -17.90 -6.41
C LYS A 178 6.21 -18.03 -7.26
N ALA A 179 6.15 -17.62 -8.52
CA ALA A 179 7.28 -17.66 -9.45
C ALA A 179 8.27 -16.51 -9.22
N VAL A 180 7.76 -15.36 -8.80
CA VAL A 180 8.57 -14.15 -8.56
C VAL A 180 9.56 -14.34 -7.41
N ASN A 181 10.83 -14.06 -7.68
CA ASN A 181 11.94 -14.24 -6.75
C ASN A 181 12.37 -12.94 -6.05
N ILE A 182 11.47 -11.95 -5.96
CA ILE A 182 11.71 -10.67 -5.31
C ILE A 182 11.58 -10.84 -3.79
N PRO A 183 12.50 -10.29 -2.98
CA PRO A 183 12.30 -10.19 -1.54
C PRO A 183 11.07 -9.36 -1.21
N VAL A 184 10.24 -9.84 -0.27
CA VAL A 184 9.01 -9.15 0.16
C VAL A 184 9.10 -8.84 1.66
N SER A 185 8.80 -7.61 2.05
CA SER A 185 8.57 -7.24 3.44
C SER A 185 7.09 -6.87 3.61
N ILE A 186 6.43 -7.49 4.56
CA ILE A 186 5.01 -7.30 4.85
C ILE A 186 4.91 -6.66 6.23
N LEU A 187 4.29 -5.48 6.30
CA LEU A 187 4.04 -4.75 7.53
C LEU A 187 2.55 -4.55 7.72
N HIS A 188 2.00 -4.96 8.86
CA HIS A 188 0.57 -4.92 9.09
C HIS A 188 0.23 -4.51 10.52
N GLY A 189 -0.93 -3.87 10.71
CA GLY A 189 -1.45 -3.53 12.04
C GLY A 189 -2.30 -4.66 12.61
N GLU A 190 -2.13 -4.96 13.89
CA GLU A 190 -2.93 -5.97 14.61
C GLU A 190 -4.43 -5.60 14.67
N GLU A 191 -4.72 -4.29 14.77
CA GLU A 191 -6.08 -3.73 14.85
C GLU A 191 -6.57 -3.19 13.49
N ASP A 192 -6.08 -3.73 12.37
CA ASP A 192 -6.52 -3.34 11.03
C ASP A 192 -7.87 -3.99 10.70
N PHE A 193 -8.94 -3.19 10.74
CA PHE A 193 -10.31 -3.62 10.42
C PHE A 193 -10.68 -3.37 8.96
N ILE A 194 -9.81 -2.69 8.19
CA ILE A 194 -10.00 -2.45 6.76
C ILE A 194 -9.43 -3.60 5.93
N CYS A 195 -8.19 -3.98 6.21
CA CYS A 195 -7.56 -5.20 5.70
C CYS A 195 -7.24 -6.09 6.90
N PRO A 196 -8.05 -7.10 7.22
CA PRO A 196 -7.78 -7.95 8.39
C PRO A 196 -6.39 -8.58 8.35
N PRO A 197 -5.66 -8.66 9.50
CA PRO A 197 -4.26 -9.10 9.52
C PRO A 197 -4.06 -10.54 9.05
N ASN A 198 -5.10 -11.35 8.99
CA ASN A 198 -5.05 -12.68 8.37
C ASN A 198 -4.66 -12.63 6.89
N GLY A 199 -5.01 -11.55 6.16
CA GLY A 199 -4.56 -11.34 4.78
C GLY A 199 -3.04 -11.22 4.68
N ALA A 200 -2.38 -10.58 5.66
CA ALA A 200 -0.92 -10.51 5.70
C ALA A 200 -0.28 -11.88 5.99
N LEU A 201 -0.91 -12.71 6.82
CA LEU A 201 -0.47 -14.09 7.06
C LEU A 201 -0.59 -14.95 5.79
N GLU A 202 -1.65 -14.74 4.99
CA GLU A 202 -1.83 -15.41 3.69
C GLU A 202 -0.76 -14.95 2.70
N LEU A 203 -0.46 -13.64 2.60
CA LEU A 203 0.62 -13.11 1.77
C LEU A 203 1.99 -13.71 2.14
N ALA A 204 2.28 -13.83 3.43
CA ALA A 204 3.53 -14.42 3.90
C ALA A 204 3.71 -15.88 3.47
N LYS A 205 2.61 -16.64 3.29
CA LYS A 205 2.64 -18.00 2.75
C LYS A 205 2.79 -18.03 1.23
N ILE A 206 2.28 -17.03 0.53
CA ILE A 206 2.33 -16.94 -0.93
C ILE A 206 3.74 -16.57 -1.39
N TYR A 207 4.35 -15.54 -0.77
CA TYR A 207 5.69 -15.08 -1.16
C TYR A 207 6.78 -15.87 -0.45
N ARG A 208 7.57 -16.65 -1.21
CA ARG A 208 8.62 -17.55 -0.69
C ARG A 208 9.72 -16.82 0.11
N LYS A 209 10.04 -15.58 -0.26
CA LYS A 209 11.08 -14.74 0.36
C LYS A 209 10.46 -13.57 1.11
N SER A 210 9.46 -13.85 1.93
CA SER A 210 8.77 -12.81 2.70
C SER A 210 9.25 -12.75 4.15
N ASN A 211 9.20 -11.53 4.71
CA ASN A 211 9.31 -11.25 6.13
C ASN A 211 8.05 -10.50 6.56
N LEU A 212 7.35 -11.01 7.57
CA LEU A 212 6.11 -10.44 8.11
C LEU A 212 6.34 -9.83 9.48
N SER A 213 5.88 -8.59 9.66
CA SER A 213 5.83 -7.89 10.94
C SER A 213 4.40 -7.43 11.23
N ILE A 214 3.84 -7.82 12.37
CA ILE A 214 2.54 -7.35 12.86
C ILE A 214 2.79 -6.37 14.00
N LEU A 215 2.26 -5.15 13.87
CA LEU A 215 2.39 -4.08 14.84
C LEU A 215 1.22 -4.11 15.82
N ARG A 216 1.52 -4.29 17.11
CA ARG A 216 0.52 -4.30 18.19
C ARG A 216 -0.16 -2.94 18.34
N ARG A 217 -1.45 -2.93 18.59
CA ARG A 217 -2.27 -1.73 18.83
C ARG A 217 -2.23 -0.70 17.69
N ILE A 218 -1.91 -1.12 16.47
CA ILE A 218 -1.87 -0.30 15.26
C ILE A 218 -2.98 -0.77 14.33
N GLY A 219 -3.66 0.17 13.69
CA GLY A 219 -4.69 -0.08 12.67
C GLY A 219 -4.14 -0.06 11.26
N HIS A 220 -5.00 0.39 10.33
CA HIS A 220 -4.69 0.46 8.90
C HIS A 220 -3.73 1.61 8.55
N ASP A 221 -3.64 2.63 9.38
CA ASP A 221 -3.05 3.94 9.14
C ASP A 221 -1.54 4.03 9.46
N ILE A 222 -0.80 2.91 9.34
CA ILE A 222 0.65 2.82 9.68
C ILE A 222 1.49 3.99 9.12
N PRO A 223 1.41 4.35 7.82
CA PRO A 223 2.26 5.41 7.28
C PRO A 223 2.00 6.79 7.87
N LEU A 224 0.82 6.98 8.46
CA LEU A 224 0.38 8.26 9.02
C LEU A 224 0.79 8.43 10.47
N ILE A 225 0.69 7.34 11.27
CA ILE A 225 0.91 7.40 12.72
C ILE A 225 2.29 6.92 13.15
N GLU A 226 2.96 6.14 12.32
CA GLU A 226 4.28 5.58 12.59
C GLU A 226 5.31 5.89 11.48
N PRO A 227 5.37 7.13 10.93
CA PRO A 227 6.24 7.42 9.79
C PRO A 227 7.72 7.14 10.09
N LYS A 228 8.21 7.46 11.30
CA LYS A 228 9.58 7.15 11.73
C LYS A 228 9.82 5.65 11.88
N GLY A 229 8.88 4.92 12.49
CA GLY A 229 8.93 3.47 12.62
C GLY A 229 8.88 2.78 11.26
N LEU A 230 8.08 3.28 10.33
CA LEU A 230 8.02 2.79 8.95
C LEU A 230 9.36 3.02 8.23
N ALA A 231 9.93 4.23 8.31
CA ALA A 231 11.23 4.54 7.72
C ALA A 231 12.33 3.59 8.25
N SER A 232 12.40 3.40 9.57
CA SER A 232 13.36 2.49 10.19
C SER A 232 13.24 1.04 9.68
N ARG A 233 12.02 0.52 9.52
CA ARG A 233 11.76 -0.83 9.01
C ARG A 233 12.12 -0.98 7.53
N ILE A 234 11.88 0.06 6.72
CA ILE A 234 12.31 0.06 5.32
C ILE A 234 13.85 0.05 5.24
N ILE A 235 14.52 0.88 6.04
CA ILE A 235 15.98 0.93 6.12
C ILE A 235 16.55 -0.41 6.58
N GLU A 236 16.00 -1.01 7.63
CA GLU A 236 16.40 -2.35 8.10
C GLU A 236 16.23 -3.41 7.01
N ALA A 237 15.11 -3.39 6.29
CA ALA A 237 14.86 -4.32 5.19
C ALA A 237 15.85 -4.14 4.03
N ILE A 238 16.35 -2.95 3.78
CA ILE A 238 17.38 -2.62 2.79
C ILE A 238 18.74 -3.13 3.25
N LEU A 239 19.15 -2.79 4.48
CA LEU A 239 20.46 -3.14 5.04
C LEU A 239 20.63 -4.65 5.22
N SER A 240 19.60 -5.34 5.74
CA SER A 240 19.62 -6.80 5.92
C SER A 240 19.73 -7.60 4.61
N ARG A 241 19.48 -6.95 3.49
CA ARG A 241 19.58 -7.54 2.14
C ARG A 241 20.78 -7.03 1.33
N HIS A 242 21.63 -6.22 1.95
CA HIS A 242 22.83 -5.64 1.30
C HIS A 242 22.52 -4.92 -0.02
N LEU A 243 21.42 -4.16 -0.07
CA LEU A 243 21.01 -3.46 -1.28
C LEU A 243 21.85 -2.19 -1.56
N ILE A 244 22.55 -1.69 -0.52
CA ILE A 244 23.48 -0.56 -0.57
C ILE A 244 24.79 -0.91 0.10
#